data_0d26c11eb94512ae08ed1a8cf25f64d6
#
_entry.id   0d26c11eb94512ae08ed1a8cf25f64d6
#
_cell.length_a   1.000
_cell.length_b   1.000
_cell.length_c   1.000
_cell.angle_alpha   90.00
_cell.angle_beta   90.00
_cell.angle_gamma   90.00
#
_symmetry.space_group_name_H-M   'P 1'
#
loop_
_entity.id
_entity.type
_entity.pdbx_description
1 polymer ?
#
loop_
_entity_poly.entity_id
_entity_poly.type
_entity_poly.pdbx_seq_one_letter_code
_entity_poly.pdbx_strand_id
1 'polypeptide(L)'
;MLNNSIKLVNPLVFLDLASTDIDLKKARIVRISTIKILPDNTKIFVTNIINPEEEISKEAEKIHGISQKMVEKEKPFHKYSESISKHLAGCDLVGFGIKRFSLPLLRKEFRKSKTFFSTKNRSIVDLMRIYHRVEPRDFKSAYERFARKNLDNYYDSRKRVEGMVEIMEGQMNEFKQIPDSISEIVKWINK
;
A
#
# COMPACT_ATOMS: atom_id res chain seq x y z
N MET A 1 11.64 -15.84 -5.18
CA MET A 1 10.54 -16.53 -5.86
C MET A 1 9.54 -16.99 -4.82
N LEU A 2 8.21 -16.83 -5.04
CA LEU A 2 7.18 -17.40 -4.15
C LEU A 2 7.16 -18.94 -4.17
N ASN A 3 7.96 -19.53 -5.06
CA ASN A 3 7.85 -20.88 -5.58
C ASN A 3 7.87 -22.03 -4.58
N ASN A 4 8.42 -21.85 -3.39
CA ASN A 4 8.54 -22.97 -2.44
C ASN A 4 7.81 -22.71 -1.11
N SER A 5 7.24 -21.52 -0.93
CA SER A 5 6.65 -21.14 0.35
C SER A 5 5.12 -21.17 0.35
N ILE A 6 4.49 -21.05 -0.83
CA ILE A 6 3.02 -20.98 -0.96
C ILE A 6 2.56 -21.82 -2.14
N LYS A 7 1.74 -22.82 -1.88
CA LYS A 7 1.07 -23.62 -2.93
C LYS A 7 -0.18 -22.87 -3.40
N LEU A 8 -0.20 -22.47 -4.67
CA LEU A 8 -1.35 -21.82 -5.27
C LEU A 8 -2.37 -22.85 -5.75
N VAL A 9 -3.63 -22.65 -5.36
CA VAL A 9 -4.79 -23.39 -5.90
C VAL A 9 -5.41 -22.57 -7.03
N ASN A 10 -5.60 -21.28 -6.80
CA ASN A 10 -6.07 -20.31 -7.79
C ASN A 10 -4.90 -19.45 -8.29
N PRO A 11 -4.99 -18.87 -9.49
CA PRO A 11 -4.06 -17.83 -9.89
C PRO A 11 -4.03 -16.69 -8.87
N LEU A 12 -2.85 -16.16 -8.57
CA LEU A 12 -2.64 -15.08 -7.61
C LEU A 12 -2.26 -13.79 -8.35
N VAL A 13 -3.02 -12.72 -8.14
CA VAL A 13 -2.74 -11.42 -8.75
C VAL A 13 -2.26 -10.43 -7.70
N PHE A 14 -1.03 -9.96 -7.85
CA PHE A 14 -0.53 -8.77 -7.17
C PHE A 14 -1.02 -7.54 -7.93
N LEU A 15 -1.66 -6.61 -7.22
CA LEU A 15 -2.31 -5.45 -7.77
C LEU A 15 -1.81 -4.17 -7.12
N ASP A 16 -1.40 -3.22 -7.94
CA ASP A 16 -1.11 -1.83 -7.55
C ASP A 16 -1.89 -0.84 -8.41
N LEU A 17 -2.35 0.26 -7.80
CA LEU A 17 -3.08 1.34 -8.45
C LEU A 17 -2.44 2.69 -8.13
N ALA A 18 -2.30 3.52 -9.15
CA ALA A 18 -2.11 4.95 -9.00
C ALA A 18 -3.43 5.68 -9.27
N SER A 19 -3.68 6.79 -8.59
CA SER A 19 -4.95 7.52 -8.64
C SER A 19 -4.74 9.03 -8.70
N THR A 20 -5.77 9.76 -9.13
CA THR A 20 -5.78 11.24 -9.20
C THR A 20 -5.73 11.90 -7.83
N ASP A 21 -6.17 11.22 -6.77
CA ASP A 21 -6.27 11.74 -5.42
C ASP A 21 -6.13 10.61 -4.39
N ILE A 22 -5.79 10.96 -3.14
CA ILE A 22 -5.76 10.04 -1.99
C ILE A 22 -7.14 9.87 -1.35
N ASP A 23 -8.06 10.81 -1.55
CA ASP A 23 -9.44 10.71 -1.13
C ASP A 23 -10.23 9.82 -2.10
N LEU A 24 -10.63 8.64 -1.64
CA LEU A 24 -11.41 7.67 -2.43
C LEU A 24 -12.69 8.26 -3.06
N LYS A 25 -13.29 9.28 -2.45
CA LYS A 25 -14.50 9.92 -2.99
C LYS A 25 -14.20 10.62 -4.32
N LYS A 26 -13.04 11.27 -4.41
CA LYS A 26 -12.57 12.01 -5.58
C LYS A 26 -11.71 11.16 -6.52
N ALA A 27 -10.96 10.21 -5.98
CA ALA A 27 -9.97 9.43 -6.71
C ALA A 27 -10.53 8.74 -7.95
N ARG A 28 -9.76 8.80 -9.05
CA ARG A 28 -9.91 8.03 -10.29
C ARG A 28 -8.61 7.30 -10.56
N ILE A 29 -8.67 6.14 -11.21
CA ILE A 29 -7.46 5.37 -11.55
C ILE A 29 -6.72 6.05 -12.70
N VAL A 30 -5.40 6.25 -12.53
CA VAL A 30 -4.48 6.72 -13.58
C VAL A 30 -3.52 5.63 -14.05
N ARG A 31 -3.27 4.61 -13.24
CA ARG A 31 -2.51 3.41 -13.63
C ARG A 31 -3.03 2.20 -12.89
N ILE A 32 -3.10 1.07 -13.58
CA ILE A 32 -3.27 -0.25 -12.99
C ILE A 32 -2.09 -1.12 -13.40
N SER A 33 -1.41 -1.71 -12.42
CA SER A 33 -0.31 -2.65 -12.63
C SER A 33 -0.59 -3.95 -11.91
N THR A 34 -0.35 -5.07 -12.58
CA THR A 34 -0.55 -6.39 -12.02
C THR A 34 0.56 -7.35 -12.40
N ILE A 35 0.86 -8.28 -11.48
CA ILE A 35 1.58 -9.51 -11.79
C ILE A 35 0.63 -10.66 -11.44
N LYS A 36 0.21 -11.43 -12.43
CA LYS A 36 -0.53 -12.68 -12.22
C LYS A 36 0.43 -13.85 -12.21
N ILE A 37 0.37 -14.65 -11.16
CA ILE A 37 1.13 -15.89 -11.01
C ILE A 37 0.14 -17.05 -11.10
N LEU A 38 0.36 -17.94 -12.07
CA LEU A 38 -0.43 -19.15 -12.24
C LEU A 38 0.05 -20.27 -11.31
N PRO A 39 -0.74 -21.31 -11.06
CA PRO A 39 -0.33 -22.45 -10.23
C PRO A 39 0.95 -23.18 -10.73
N ASP A 40 1.27 -23.08 -12.01
CA ASP A 40 2.52 -23.58 -12.64
C ASP A 40 3.68 -22.60 -12.51
N ASN A 41 3.53 -21.52 -11.75
CA ASN A 41 4.48 -20.41 -11.58
C ASN A 41 4.72 -19.51 -12.80
N THR A 42 3.96 -19.67 -13.87
CA THR A 42 3.98 -18.71 -14.99
C THR A 42 3.59 -17.32 -14.50
N LYS A 43 4.35 -16.31 -14.91
CA LYS A 43 4.12 -14.90 -14.54
C LYS A 43 3.65 -14.10 -15.74
N ILE A 44 2.56 -13.37 -15.56
CA ILE A 44 1.99 -12.46 -16.57
C ILE A 44 1.98 -11.07 -15.97
N PHE A 45 2.78 -10.16 -16.53
CA PHE A 45 2.83 -8.76 -16.13
C PHE A 45 1.94 -7.93 -17.05
N VAL A 46 1.07 -7.12 -16.47
CA VAL A 46 0.21 -6.18 -17.19
C VAL A 46 0.25 -4.83 -16.49
N THR A 47 0.48 -3.78 -17.27
CA THR A 47 0.31 -2.40 -16.80
C THR A 47 -0.43 -1.58 -17.86
N ASN A 48 -1.34 -0.72 -17.41
CA ASN A 48 -2.06 0.21 -18.28
C ASN A 48 -2.04 1.59 -17.61
N ILE A 49 -1.61 2.59 -18.37
CA ILE A 49 -1.87 4.00 -18.05
C ILE A 49 -3.28 4.30 -18.52
N ILE A 50 -4.01 5.06 -17.73
CA ILE A 50 -5.45 5.29 -17.91
C ILE A 50 -5.72 6.78 -17.85
N ASN A 51 -6.47 7.31 -18.81
CA ASN A 51 -6.98 8.66 -18.73
C ASN A 51 -8.10 8.70 -17.67
N PRO A 52 -7.91 9.41 -16.56
CA PRO A 52 -8.92 9.48 -15.51
C PRO A 52 -10.13 10.34 -15.87
N GLU A 53 -10.05 11.13 -16.95
CA GLU A 53 -11.05 12.14 -17.36
C GLU A 53 -11.26 13.22 -16.28
N GLU A 54 -10.30 13.37 -15.39
CA GLU A 54 -10.28 14.31 -14.26
C GLU A 54 -8.83 14.76 -14.01
N GLU A 55 -8.66 15.86 -13.29
CA GLU A 55 -7.35 16.41 -12.96
C GLU A 55 -6.61 15.55 -11.93
N ILE A 56 -5.31 15.40 -12.11
CA ILE A 56 -4.42 14.72 -11.15
C ILE A 56 -3.93 15.75 -10.13
N SER A 57 -4.18 15.52 -8.84
CA SER A 57 -3.69 16.41 -7.79
C SER A 57 -2.15 16.42 -7.75
N LYS A 58 -1.56 17.56 -7.36
CA LYS A 58 -0.11 17.68 -7.22
C LYS A 58 0.47 16.71 -6.20
N GLU A 59 -0.30 16.40 -5.15
CA GLU A 59 0.05 15.43 -4.13
C GLU A 59 0.12 14.01 -4.70
N ALA A 60 -0.86 13.62 -5.50
CA ALA A 60 -0.89 12.32 -6.17
C ALA A 60 0.25 12.20 -7.19
N GLU A 61 0.48 13.23 -8.01
CA GLU A 61 1.59 13.26 -8.97
C GLU A 61 2.96 13.08 -8.28
N LYS A 62 3.19 13.74 -7.13
CA LYS A 62 4.41 13.55 -6.33
C LYS A 62 4.59 12.11 -5.84
N ILE A 63 3.50 11.39 -5.56
CA ILE A 63 3.57 10.01 -5.04
C ILE A 63 3.91 9.01 -6.15
N HIS A 64 3.28 9.11 -7.32
CA HIS A 64 3.40 8.08 -8.36
C HIS A 64 4.11 8.54 -9.64
N GLY A 65 4.45 9.84 -9.75
CA GLY A 65 5.22 10.39 -10.87
C GLY A 65 4.48 10.47 -12.21
N ILE A 66 3.14 10.28 -12.23
CA ILE A 66 2.34 10.35 -13.46
C ILE A 66 1.72 11.73 -13.56
N SER A 67 2.14 12.50 -14.57
CA SER A 67 1.61 13.84 -14.81
C SER A 67 0.35 13.81 -15.66
N GLN A 68 -0.42 14.91 -15.64
CA GLN A 68 -1.61 15.09 -16.48
C GLN A 68 -1.31 14.84 -17.96
N LYS A 69 -0.18 15.35 -18.46
CA LYS A 69 0.25 15.20 -19.86
C LYS A 69 0.44 13.72 -20.26
N MET A 70 0.85 12.87 -19.34
CA MET A 70 1.07 11.44 -19.62
C MET A 70 -0.21 10.68 -19.84
N VAL A 71 -1.34 11.14 -19.28
CA VAL A 71 -2.63 10.44 -19.34
C VAL A 71 -3.60 10.99 -20.38
N GLU A 72 -3.38 12.21 -20.87
CA GLU A 72 -4.31 12.90 -21.79
C GLU A 72 -4.66 12.11 -23.04
N LYS A 73 -3.69 11.39 -23.63
CA LYS A 73 -3.86 10.61 -24.86
C LYS A 73 -4.24 9.15 -24.62
N GLU A 74 -4.30 8.75 -23.34
CA GLU A 74 -4.62 7.39 -22.96
C GLU A 74 -6.13 7.13 -23.00
N LYS A 75 -6.51 5.86 -23.11
CA LYS A 75 -7.90 5.46 -23.05
C LYS A 75 -8.44 5.51 -21.61
N PRO A 76 -9.70 5.92 -21.40
CA PRO A 76 -10.32 5.91 -20.10
C PRO A 76 -10.62 4.48 -19.60
N PHE A 77 -10.83 4.34 -18.28
CA PHE A 77 -10.98 3.03 -17.61
C PHE A 77 -12.06 2.14 -18.25
N HIS A 78 -13.17 2.70 -18.69
CA HIS A 78 -14.26 1.93 -19.30
C HIS A 78 -13.84 1.16 -20.56
N LYS A 79 -12.80 1.61 -21.28
CA LYS A 79 -12.23 0.90 -22.44
C LYS A 79 -11.41 -0.33 -22.06
N TYR A 80 -10.93 -0.39 -20.82
CA TYR A 80 -10.15 -1.50 -20.28
C TYR A 80 -10.96 -2.39 -19.35
N SER A 81 -12.12 -1.94 -18.88
CA SER A 81 -12.86 -2.56 -17.79
C SER A 81 -13.17 -4.04 -18.01
N GLU A 82 -13.61 -4.44 -19.19
CA GLU A 82 -13.88 -5.86 -19.49
C GLU A 82 -12.60 -6.71 -19.49
N SER A 83 -11.52 -6.22 -20.12
CA SER A 83 -10.24 -6.95 -20.16
C SER A 83 -9.63 -7.09 -18.77
N ILE A 84 -9.70 -6.04 -17.96
CA ILE A 84 -9.26 -6.08 -16.55
C ILE A 84 -10.13 -7.04 -15.74
N SER A 85 -11.46 -7.00 -15.91
CA SER A 85 -12.37 -7.92 -15.22
C SER A 85 -12.06 -9.39 -15.57
N LYS A 86 -11.86 -9.71 -16.84
CA LYS A 86 -11.45 -11.04 -17.32
C LYS A 86 -10.08 -11.45 -16.77
N HIS A 87 -9.10 -10.53 -16.77
CA HIS A 87 -7.77 -10.78 -16.23
C HIS A 87 -7.81 -11.13 -14.74
N LEU A 88 -8.68 -10.48 -13.96
CA LEU A 88 -8.84 -10.71 -12.55
C LEU A 88 -9.80 -11.86 -12.22
N ALA A 89 -10.54 -12.41 -13.17
CA ALA A 89 -11.54 -13.44 -12.92
C ALA A 89 -10.93 -14.71 -12.32
N GLY A 90 -11.55 -15.26 -11.27
CA GLY A 90 -11.10 -16.49 -10.61
C GLY A 90 -9.75 -16.41 -9.89
N CYS A 91 -9.19 -15.23 -9.73
CA CYS A 91 -7.90 -15.04 -9.08
C CYS A 91 -8.06 -14.61 -7.62
N ASP A 92 -7.17 -15.07 -6.75
CA ASP A 92 -6.92 -14.46 -5.45
C ASP A 92 -6.13 -13.15 -5.64
N LEU A 93 -6.29 -12.19 -4.72
CA LEU A 93 -5.72 -10.85 -4.87
C LEU A 93 -4.77 -10.52 -3.74
N VAL A 94 -3.66 -9.90 -4.09
CA VAL A 94 -2.65 -9.39 -3.15
C VAL A 94 -2.37 -7.93 -3.44
N GLY A 95 -2.17 -7.12 -2.41
CA GLY A 95 -1.68 -5.75 -2.54
C GLY A 95 -1.29 -5.16 -1.19
N PHE A 96 -0.67 -3.99 -1.21
CA PHE A 96 -0.29 -3.27 0.00
C PHE A 96 -1.38 -2.22 0.33
N GLY A 97 -2.08 -2.38 1.45
CA GLY A 97 -3.25 -1.55 1.78
C GLY A 97 -4.46 -1.80 0.86
N ILE A 98 -4.50 -2.94 0.18
CA ILE A 98 -5.47 -3.26 -0.88
C ILE A 98 -6.92 -3.16 -0.41
N LYS A 99 -7.21 -3.57 0.83
CA LYS A 99 -8.58 -3.50 1.39
C LYS A 99 -9.03 -2.07 1.67
N ARG A 100 -8.07 -1.19 2.02
CA ARG A 100 -8.36 0.19 2.39
C ARG A 100 -8.53 1.10 1.17
N PHE A 101 -7.76 0.89 0.11
CA PHE A 101 -7.71 1.81 -1.03
C PHE A 101 -7.99 1.12 -2.38
N SER A 102 -7.15 0.17 -2.79
CA SER A 102 -7.17 -0.34 -4.17
C SER A 102 -8.49 -1.03 -4.53
N LEU A 103 -9.03 -1.89 -3.67
CA LEU A 103 -10.30 -2.58 -3.95
C LEU A 103 -11.51 -1.65 -3.93
N PRO A 104 -11.69 -0.73 -2.98
CA PRO A 104 -12.77 0.26 -3.04
C PRO A 104 -12.72 1.10 -4.32
N LEU A 105 -11.54 1.60 -4.70
CA LEU A 105 -11.36 2.39 -5.92
C LEU A 105 -11.68 1.57 -7.16
N LEU A 106 -11.16 0.35 -7.26
CA LEU A 106 -11.40 -0.55 -8.39
C LEU A 106 -12.90 -0.87 -8.54
N ARG A 107 -13.60 -1.14 -7.43
CA ARG A 107 -15.06 -1.35 -7.43
C ARG A 107 -15.82 -0.11 -7.90
N LYS A 108 -15.38 1.10 -7.50
CA LYS A 108 -15.95 2.37 -7.96
C LYS A 108 -15.84 2.50 -9.48
N GLU A 109 -14.67 2.25 -10.05
CA GLU A 109 -14.42 2.34 -11.49
C GLU A 109 -15.19 1.28 -12.28
N PHE A 110 -15.24 0.04 -11.84
CA PHE A 110 -16.05 -1.01 -12.49
C PHE A 110 -17.54 -0.67 -12.47
N ARG A 111 -18.06 -0.12 -11.35
CA ARG A 111 -19.45 0.32 -11.27
C ARG A 111 -19.74 1.45 -12.26
N LYS A 112 -18.84 2.46 -12.33
CA LYS A 112 -18.95 3.57 -13.28
C LYS A 112 -18.92 3.08 -14.73
N SER A 113 -18.15 2.05 -15.01
CA SER A 113 -18.04 1.43 -16.35
C SER A 113 -19.16 0.41 -16.66
N LYS A 114 -20.10 0.19 -15.75
CA LYS A 114 -21.16 -0.84 -15.86
C LYS A 114 -20.61 -2.26 -16.12
N THR A 115 -19.37 -2.53 -15.70
CA THR A 115 -18.72 -3.82 -15.85
C THR A 115 -18.79 -4.60 -14.54
N PHE A 116 -19.11 -5.88 -14.62
CA PHE A 116 -19.22 -6.72 -13.42
C PHE A 116 -17.84 -6.98 -12.82
N PHE A 117 -17.72 -6.75 -11.52
CA PHE A 117 -16.55 -7.12 -10.72
C PHE A 117 -16.98 -7.54 -9.32
N SER A 118 -16.57 -8.72 -8.90
CA SER A 118 -16.88 -9.25 -7.56
C SER A 118 -15.62 -9.78 -6.89
N THR A 119 -15.55 -9.60 -5.58
CA THR A 119 -14.53 -10.22 -4.72
C THR A 119 -15.08 -11.40 -3.91
N LYS A 120 -16.30 -11.84 -4.21
CA LYS A 120 -16.90 -13.04 -3.59
C LYS A 120 -16.11 -14.29 -4.00
N ASN A 121 -15.92 -15.20 -3.05
CA ASN A 121 -15.18 -16.46 -3.25
C ASN A 121 -13.71 -16.28 -3.69
N ARG A 122 -13.06 -15.21 -3.23
CA ARG A 122 -11.63 -14.94 -3.46
C ARG A 122 -10.92 -14.68 -2.15
N SER A 123 -9.71 -15.15 -2.02
CA SER A 123 -8.81 -14.74 -0.95
C SER A 123 -8.23 -13.35 -1.27
N ILE A 124 -8.19 -12.48 -0.26
CA ILE A 124 -7.60 -11.14 -0.39
C ILE A 124 -6.54 -10.99 0.68
N VAL A 125 -5.29 -10.97 0.25
CA VAL A 125 -4.12 -10.81 1.11
C VAL A 125 -3.69 -9.35 1.08
N ASP A 126 -3.69 -8.72 2.26
CA ASP A 126 -3.20 -7.36 2.43
C ASP A 126 -1.83 -7.40 3.12
N LEU A 127 -0.77 -7.12 2.35
CA LEU A 127 0.61 -7.19 2.82
C LEU A 127 0.89 -6.18 3.95
N MET A 128 0.22 -5.03 3.95
CA MET A 128 0.34 -4.07 5.04
C MET A 128 -0.19 -4.66 6.36
N ARG A 129 -1.25 -5.47 6.30
CA ARG A 129 -1.77 -6.15 7.50
C ARG A 129 -0.85 -7.24 8.00
N ILE A 130 -0.18 -7.98 7.10
CA ILE A 130 0.86 -8.93 7.47
C ILE A 130 2.00 -8.18 8.16
N TYR A 131 2.51 -7.13 7.53
CA TYR A 131 3.58 -6.29 8.09
C TYR A 131 3.22 -5.80 9.50
N HIS A 132 2.02 -5.23 9.67
CA HIS A 132 1.57 -4.73 10.98
C HIS A 132 1.36 -5.83 12.04
N ARG A 133 1.17 -7.08 11.61
CA ARG A 133 0.97 -8.21 12.53
C ARG A 133 2.28 -8.83 12.99
N VAL A 134 3.30 -8.85 12.13
CA VAL A 134 4.59 -9.49 12.41
C VAL A 134 5.64 -8.51 12.90
N GLU A 135 5.49 -7.22 12.62
CA GLU A 135 6.34 -6.15 13.14
C GLU A 135 5.73 -5.61 14.44
N PRO A 136 6.25 -6.00 15.61
CA PRO A 136 5.74 -5.51 16.88
C PRO A 136 5.89 -3.99 16.99
N ARG A 137 4.84 -3.32 17.50
CA ARG A 137 4.82 -1.85 17.72
C ARG A 137 4.64 -1.57 19.21
N ASP A 138 5.45 -2.20 20.02
CA ASP A 138 5.49 -2.03 21.45
C ASP A 138 6.80 -1.36 21.89
N PHE A 139 6.87 -1.03 23.18
CA PHE A 139 8.02 -0.36 23.76
C PHE A 139 9.29 -1.20 23.64
N LYS A 140 9.21 -2.52 23.85
CA LYS A 140 10.37 -3.42 23.79
C LYS A 140 10.97 -3.41 22.40
N SER A 141 10.13 -3.59 21.37
CA SER A 141 10.57 -3.61 19.98
C SER A 141 11.14 -2.26 19.54
N ALA A 142 10.54 -1.15 20.00
CA ALA A 142 11.09 0.19 19.76
C ALA A 142 12.47 0.36 20.41
N TYR A 143 12.63 -0.13 21.64
CA TYR A 143 13.89 -0.06 22.35
C TYR A 143 14.99 -0.89 21.66
N GLU A 144 14.70 -2.16 21.34
CA GLU A 144 15.64 -3.04 20.65
C GLU A 144 16.09 -2.45 19.29
N ARG A 145 15.16 -1.83 18.57
CA ARG A 145 15.44 -1.22 17.28
C ARG A 145 16.29 0.05 17.40
N PHE A 146 15.88 1.01 18.23
CA PHE A 146 16.46 2.35 18.24
C PHE A 146 17.63 2.48 19.22
N ALA A 147 17.58 1.83 20.37
CA ALA A 147 18.70 1.78 21.31
C ALA A 147 19.72 0.69 20.94
N ARG A 148 19.36 -0.26 20.06
CA ARG A 148 20.21 -1.41 19.63
C ARG A 148 20.70 -2.26 20.80
N LYS A 149 19.88 -2.42 21.82
CA LYS A 149 20.14 -3.16 23.06
C LYS A 149 18.91 -4.02 23.40
N ASN A 150 19.13 -5.11 24.12
CA ASN A 150 18.04 -5.86 24.75
C ASN A 150 17.53 -5.09 25.97
N LEU A 151 16.22 -5.07 26.14
CA LEU A 151 15.59 -4.46 27.29
C LEU A 151 15.48 -5.48 28.43
N ASP A 152 16.48 -5.48 29.32
CA ASP A 152 16.42 -6.26 30.56
C ASP A 152 15.51 -5.59 31.59
N ASN A 153 14.75 -6.39 32.36
CA ASN A 153 13.81 -5.89 33.37
C ASN A 153 12.75 -4.91 32.82
N TYR A 154 12.05 -5.32 31.78
CA TYR A 154 10.97 -4.56 31.13
C TYR A 154 9.93 -3.93 32.09
N TYR A 155 9.72 -4.54 33.26
CA TYR A 155 8.74 -4.09 34.26
C TYR A 155 9.26 -3.00 35.21
N ASP A 156 10.56 -2.70 35.20
CA ASP A 156 11.14 -1.62 36.01
C ASP A 156 10.81 -0.27 35.37
N SER A 157 10.03 0.56 36.09
CA SER A 157 9.56 1.85 35.61
C SER A 157 10.71 2.83 35.33
N ARG A 158 11.78 2.80 36.15
CA ARG A 158 12.96 3.65 35.98
C ARG A 158 13.68 3.29 34.67
N LYS A 159 13.95 2.01 34.46
CA LYS A 159 14.57 1.53 33.22
C LYS A 159 13.72 1.84 31.98
N ARG A 160 12.38 1.81 32.10
CA ARG A 160 11.50 2.21 31.01
C ARG A 160 11.62 3.69 30.66
N VAL A 161 11.72 4.58 31.65
CA VAL A 161 11.90 6.02 31.43
C VAL A 161 13.27 6.30 30.79
N GLU A 162 14.33 5.68 31.32
CA GLU A 162 15.67 5.73 30.71
C GLU A 162 15.65 5.23 29.26
N GLY A 163 14.96 4.13 29.00
CA GLY A 163 14.76 3.60 27.64
C GLY A 163 13.97 4.52 26.70
N MET A 164 13.04 5.34 27.22
CA MET A 164 12.37 6.36 26.39
C MET A 164 13.34 7.41 25.85
N VAL A 165 14.33 7.80 26.66
CA VAL A 165 15.39 8.72 26.24
C VAL A 165 16.21 8.10 25.10
N GLU A 166 16.67 6.85 25.29
CA GLU A 166 17.47 6.13 24.29
C GLU A 166 16.68 5.90 22.98
N ILE A 167 15.37 5.59 23.07
CA ILE A 167 14.50 5.49 21.89
C ILE A 167 14.45 6.82 21.15
N MET A 168 14.23 7.92 21.86
CA MET A 168 14.14 9.26 21.24
C MET A 168 15.45 9.64 20.55
N GLU A 169 16.58 9.44 21.22
CA GLU A 169 17.91 9.68 20.65
C GLU A 169 18.14 8.82 19.39
N GLY A 170 17.80 7.54 19.45
CA GLY A 170 17.91 6.63 18.31
C GLY A 170 17.03 7.06 17.13
N GLN A 171 15.79 7.49 17.38
CA GLN A 171 14.87 7.99 16.37
C GLN A 171 15.41 9.30 15.73
N MET A 172 15.89 10.25 16.51
CA MET A 172 16.47 11.48 15.98
C MET A 172 17.75 11.24 15.19
N ASN A 173 18.55 10.25 15.57
CA ASN A 173 19.74 9.85 14.82
C ASN A 173 19.41 9.20 13.48
N GLU A 174 18.37 8.37 13.43
CA GLU A 174 17.95 7.64 12.22
C GLU A 174 17.14 8.53 11.27
N PHE A 175 16.22 9.33 11.79
CA PHE A 175 15.26 10.12 11.03
C PHE A 175 15.59 11.61 11.03
N LYS A 176 16.41 12.06 10.09
CA LYS A 176 16.86 13.46 9.99
C LYS A 176 15.74 14.48 9.73
N GLN A 177 14.55 14.02 9.36
CA GLN A 177 13.35 14.87 9.21
C GLN A 177 12.66 15.22 10.53
N ILE A 178 13.03 14.59 11.65
CA ILE A 178 12.50 14.96 12.97
C ILE A 178 13.11 16.32 13.36
N PRO A 179 12.28 17.33 13.71
CA PRO A 179 12.79 18.62 14.20
C PRO A 179 13.60 18.47 15.48
N ASP A 180 14.46 19.46 15.77
CA ASP A 180 15.35 19.46 16.93
C ASP A 180 14.76 20.17 18.17
N SER A 181 13.58 20.79 18.07
CA SER A 181 12.87 21.39 19.18
C SER A 181 11.57 20.67 19.53
N ILE A 182 11.29 20.56 20.83
CA ILE A 182 10.07 19.86 21.31
C ILE A 182 8.79 20.46 20.73
N SER A 183 8.70 21.78 20.63
CA SER A 183 7.52 22.47 20.08
C SER A 183 7.30 22.16 18.59
N GLU A 184 8.35 21.99 17.82
CA GLU A 184 8.29 21.63 16.41
C GLU A 184 8.01 20.13 16.22
N ILE A 185 8.59 19.27 17.05
CA ILE A 185 8.26 17.84 17.09
C ILE A 185 6.76 17.66 17.29
N VAL A 186 6.17 18.35 18.30
CA VAL A 186 4.72 18.28 18.57
C VAL A 186 3.91 18.70 17.35
N LYS A 187 4.29 19.76 16.65
CA LYS A 187 3.64 20.19 15.41
C LYS A 187 3.80 19.18 14.29
N TRP A 188 4.97 18.57 14.19
CA TRP A 188 5.31 17.60 13.14
C TRP A 188 4.55 16.28 13.27
N ILE A 189 4.39 15.74 14.49
CA ILE A 189 3.64 14.50 14.72
C ILE A 189 2.12 14.66 14.59
N ASN A 190 1.59 15.91 14.64
CA ASN A 190 0.16 16.20 14.55
C ASN A 190 -0.28 16.68 13.14
N LYS A 191 0.61 16.64 12.16
CA LYS A 191 0.30 16.87 10.73
C LYS A 191 -0.19 15.58 10.08
#